data_99949a857bc2a565818eb5840477c48c
#
_entry.id   99949a857bc2a565818eb5840477c48c
#
_cell.length_a   1.000
_cell.length_b   1.000
_cell.length_c   1.000
_cell.angle_alpha   90.00
_cell.angle_beta   90.00
_cell.angle_gamma   90.00
#
_symmetry.space_group_name_H-M   'P 1'
#
loop_
_entity.id
_entity.type
_entity.pdbx_description
1 polymer ?
#
loop_
_entity_poly.entity_id
_entity_poly.type
_entity_poly.pdbx_seq_one_letter_code
_entity_poly.pdbx_strand_id
1 'polypeptide(L)'
;MQRPTPHHNNRRSDRLDLTYCDRPERPLNCATAMPSLTLKYAYFPGCVAQGACGELYQSTAALTKALGIELLELKKASCCGSGTFKEDSRLLEDTVNARNIALAEQLNLPLLTHCSTCQGVIGHVDERLKDFQTSDPAYLNQINGLLQKQNCSPYQGTTEVKHLLWALVTDYGLDELQKRVTRKLSGLKCAAFYGCYLLRAQKTIPYDDPYQPESMENVFRTVGATPVYYPGRTQCCGWPLSSYATDQAFQMAGNHLDEAIAAGADCLVTPCPLCHLNLDSRQPEVAKFMGHKLDLPVLHLPQLVALALGIPPKALGLDRHVVSTRSVLEKLGL
;
A
#
# COMPACT_ATOMS: atom_id res chain seq x y z
N MET A 1 -31.23 9.70 -60.09
CA MET A 1 -30.96 9.09 -58.78
C MET A 1 -30.64 10.20 -57.79
N GLN A 2 -31.61 10.55 -56.98
CA GLN A 2 -31.58 11.70 -56.08
C GLN A 2 -30.93 11.30 -54.75
N ARG A 3 -30.03 12.14 -54.24
CA ARG A 3 -29.46 12.01 -52.88
C ARG A 3 -30.44 12.63 -51.88
N PRO A 4 -30.66 12.02 -50.67
CA PRO A 4 -31.47 12.65 -49.65
C PRO A 4 -30.65 13.68 -48.82
N THR A 5 -31.31 14.80 -48.52
CA THR A 5 -30.86 15.90 -47.64
C THR A 5 -30.81 15.50 -46.20
N PRO A 6 -29.88 16.05 -45.38
CA PRO A 6 -29.82 15.73 -43.94
C PRO A 6 -30.82 16.57 -43.14
N HIS A 7 -31.56 15.89 -42.28
CA HIS A 7 -32.45 16.50 -41.29
C HIS A 7 -31.63 17.22 -40.20
N HIS A 8 -31.93 18.48 -39.97
CA HIS A 8 -31.54 19.24 -38.80
C HIS A 8 -32.16 18.60 -37.54
N ASN A 9 -31.31 18.14 -36.62
CA ASN A 9 -31.74 17.71 -35.32
C ASN A 9 -31.35 18.77 -34.28
N ASN A 10 -32.37 19.32 -33.66
CA ASN A 10 -32.40 20.38 -32.67
C ASN A 10 -31.72 19.90 -31.39
N ARG A 11 -30.51 20.37 -31.07
CA ARG A 11 -29.83 20.09 -29.83
C ARG A 11 -30.45 20.99 -28.74
N ARG A 12 -31.28 20.41 -27.91
CA ARG A 12 -31.61 20.97 -26.61
C ARG A 12 -30.35 21.00 -25.77
N SER A 13 -30.01 22.16 -25.24
CA SER A 13 -28.99 22.40 -24.24
C SER A 13 -29.48 21.91 -22.88
N ASP A 14 -29.20 20.65 -22.56
CA ASP A 14 -29.35 20.17 -21.20
C ASP A 14 -28.16 20.69 -20.37
N ARG A 15 -28.40 21.78 -19.63
CA ARG A 15 -27.53 22.22 -18.56
C ARG A 15 -27.55 21.14 -17.50
N LEU A 16 -26.40 20.48 -17.31
CA LEU A 16 -26.15 19.63 -16.15
C LEU A 16 -26.14 20.54 -14.91
N ASP A 17 -27.21 20.48 -14.15
CA ASP A 17 -27.36 21.11 -12.85
C ASP A 17 -26.53 20.32 -11.84
N LEU A 18 -25.30 20.80 -11.58
CA LEU A 18 -24.39 20.26 -10.56
C LEU A 18 -24.77 20.82 -9.20
N THR A 19 -25.98 20.55 -8.74
CA THR A 19 -26.29 20.67 -7.32
C THR A 19 -25.75 19.43 -6.62
N TYR A 20 -24.56 19.58 -6.06
CA TYR A 20 -23.93 18.61 -5.14
C TYR A 20 -24.86 18.48 -3.93
N CYS A 21 -25.62 17.40 -3.88
CA CYS A 21 -26.44 17.05 -2.72
C CYS A 21 -25.55 16.90 -1.49
N ASP A 22 -25.80 17.74 -0.49
CA ASP A 22 -25.35 17.56 0.88
C ASP A 22 -25.65 16.15 1.37
N ARG A 23 -24.62 15.31 1.46
CA ARG A 23 -24.71 14.08 2.24
C ARG A 23 -24.50 14.46 3.69
N PRO A 24 -25.41 14.07 4.59
CA PRO A 24 -25.19 14.27 6.01
C PRO A 24 -23.90 13.56 6.43
N GLU A 25 -23.03 14.31 7.10
CA GLU A 25 -21.85 13.78 7.78
C GLU A 25 -22.30 12.61 8.68
N ARG A 26 -21.81 11.41 8.42
CA ARG A 26 -21.97 10.32 9.37
C ARG A 26 -21.14 10.68 10.60
N PRO A 27 -21.74 10.76 11.78
CA PRO A 27 -20.96 10.99 12.98
C PRO A 27 -20.03 9.79 13.19
N LEU A 28 -18.73 10.03 13.12
CA LEU A 28 -17.69 9.16 13.66
C LEU A 28 -17.81 9.22 15.19
N ASN A 29 -18.80 8.54 15.75
CA ASN A 29 -18.94 8.43 17.18
C ASN A 29 -19.13 6.96 17.57
N CYS A 30 -18.08 6.37 18.15
CA CYS A 30 -18.22 5.80 19.48
C CYS A 30 -16.83 5.59 20.07
N ALA A 31 -16.31 6.60 20.74
CA ALA A 31 -15.21 6.44 21.66
C ALA A 31 -15.76 5.81 22.96
N THR A 32 -16.00 4.52 22.93
CA THR A 32 -15.98 3.73 24.15
C THR A 32 -14.50 3.42 24.40
N ALA A 33 -13.96 3.90 25.52
CA ALA A 33 -12.64 3.53 26.01
C ALA A 33 -12.58 2.01 26.13
N MET A 34 -12.02 1.36 25.10
CA MET A 34 -11.75 -0.07 25.15
C MET A 34 -10.54 -0.31 26.05
N PRO A 35 -10.54 -1.38 26.87
CA PRO A 35 -9.35 -1.81 27.59
C PRO A 35 -8.23 -1.99 26.59
N SER A 36 -6.98 -1.79 26.98
CA SER A 36 -5.78 -1.88 26.12
C SER A 36 -5.68 -3.28 25.49
N LEU A 37 -6.48 -3.53 24.47
CA LEU A 37 -6.33 -4.70 23.62
C LEU A 37 -5.01 -4.52 22.88
N THR A 38 -4.01 -5.29 23.26
CA THR A 38 -2.77 -5.38 22.51
C THR A 38 -3.12 -5.87 21.12
N LEU A 39 -3.00 -5.00 20.09
CA LEU A 39 -3.23 -5.39 18.70
C LEU A 39 -2.20 -6.46 18.32
N LYS A 40 -2.68 -7.58 17.78
CA LYS A 40 -1.85 -8.72 17.39
C LYS A 40 -2.17 -9.12 15.95
N TYR A 41 -1.13 -9.41 15.18
CA TYR A 41 -1.26 -9.82 13.78
C TYR A 41 -0.33 -10.99 13.45
N ALA A 42 -0.79 -11.86 12.55
CA ALA A 42 0.05 -12.79 11.82
C ALA A 42 0.78 -11.99 10.73
N TYR A 43 2.09 -11.80 10.90
CA TYR A 43 2.85 -10.88 10.07
C TYR A 43 3.46 -11.56 8.86
N PHE A 44 3.09 -11.04 7.68
CA PHE A 44 3.64 -11.43 6.39
C PHE A 44 4.58 -10.33 5.86
N PRO A 45 5.90 -10.43 6.06
CA PRO A 45 6.84 -9.40 5.65
C PRO A 45 6.99 -9.28 4.12
N GLY A 46 6.79 -10.38 3.40
CA GLY A 46 7.06 -10.46 1.97
C GLY A 46 8.56 -10.56 1.63
N CYS A 47 8.85 -11.07 0.44
CA CYS A 47 10.23 -11.40 0.03
C CYS A 47 11.12 -10.15 -0.16
N VAL A 48 10.56 -9.03 -0.62
CA VAL A 48 11.35 -7.82 -0.91
C VAL A 48 11.84 -7.14 0.37
N ALA A 49 11.01 -7.07 1.40
CA ALA A 49 11.43 -6.52 2.69
C ALA A 49 12.43 -7.41 3.43
N GLN A 50 12.38 -8.72 3.20
CA GLN A 50 13.39 -9.65 3.74
C GLN A 50 14.71 -9.63 2.95
N GLY A 51 14.71 -9.10 1.72
CA GLY A 51 15.86 -9.03 0.82
C GLY A 51 16.29 -7.60 0.52
N ALA A 52 15.79 -7.03 -0.57
CA ALA A 52 16.27 -5.77 -1.14
C ALA A 52 15.89 -4.51 -0.32
N CYS A 53 14.80 -4.54 0.45
CA CYS A 53 14.32 -3.41 1.27
C CYS A 53 14.31 -3.76 2.76
N GLY A 54 15.44 -4.18 3.30
CA GLY A 54 15.56 -4.56 4.73
C GLY A 54 15.23 -3.42 5.70
N GLU A 55 15.39 -2.15 5.27
CA GLU A 55 14.99 -0.96 6.01
C GLU A 55 13.48 -0.87 6.22
N LEU A 56 12.66 -1.38 5.30
CA LEU A 56 11.21 -1.49 5.48
C LEU A 56 10.87 -2.48 6.59
N TYR A 57 11.52 -3.67 6.61
CA TYR A 57 11.33 -4.64 7.68
C TYR A 57 11.74 -4.05 9.04
N GLN A 58 12.93 -3.45 9.09
CA GLN A 58 13.49 -2.83 10.29
C GLN A 58 12.60 -1.70 10.83
N SER A 59 12.16 -0.79 9.97
CA SER A 59 11.30 0.34 10.37
C SER A 59 9.89 -0.11 10.79
N THR A 60 9.34 -1.15 10.15
CA THR A 60 8.06 -1.74 10.55
C THR A 60 8.17 -2.35 11.95
N ALA A 61 9.22 -3.12 12.23
CA ALA A 61 9.43 -3.71 13.55
C ALA A 61 9.63 -2.64 14.64
N ALA A 62 10.38 -1.58 14.33
CA ALA A 62 10.59 -0.46 15.26
C ALA A 62 9.28 0.30 15.54
N LEU A 63 8.51 0.61 14.50
CA LEU A 63 7.23 1.29 14.61
C LEU A 63 6.23 0.49 15.45
N THR A 64 6.00 -0.78 15.09
CA THR A 64 4.99 -1.61 15.76
C THR A 64 5.34 -1.86 17.22
N LYS A 65 6.63 -2.04 17.53
CA LYS A 65 7.13 -2.11 18.92
C LYS A 65 6.82 -0.82 19.70
N ALA A 66 7.06 0.35 19.11
CA ALA A 66 6.78 1.63 19.77
C ALA A 66 5.28 1.87 20.00
N LEU A 67 4.43 1.34 19.12
CA LEU A 67 2.98 1.43 19.24
C LEU A 67 2.36 0.33 20.14
N GLY A 68 3.14 -0.66 20.59
CA GLY A 68 2.63 -1.79 21.37
C GLY A 68 1.84 -2.80 20.52
N ILE A 69 2.08 -2.84 19.20
CA ILE A 69 1.48 -3.80 18.28
C ILE A 69 2.37 -5.04 18.22
N GLU A 70 1.80 -6.22 18.47
CA GLU A 70 2.51 -7.50 18.44
C GLU A 70 2.43 -8.13 17.04
N LEU A 71 3.57 -8.45 16.47
CA LEU A 71 3.69 -9.10 15.17
C LEU A 71 4.23 -10.53 15.34
N LEU A 72 3.42 -11.53 14.98
CA LEU A 72 3.82 -12.94 14.92
C LEU A 72 4.19 -13.27 13.47
N GLU A 73 5.49 -13.29 13.18
CA GLU A 73 5.97 -13.51 11.82
C GLU A 73 5.65 -14.91 11.29
N LEU A 74 5.08 -14.97 10.10
CA LEU A 74 4.76 -16.19 9.37
C LEU A 74 6.03 -16.75 8.67
N LYS A 75 6.97 -17.30 9.45
CA LYS A 75 8.27 -17.80 8.96
C LYS A 75 8.17 -18.86 7.86
N LYS A 76 7.04 -19.57 7.78
CA LYS A 76 6.78 -20.61 6.76
C LYS A 76 6.06 -20.07 5.53
N ALA A 77 5.71 -18.79 5.49
CA ALA A 77 5.03 -18.21 4.35
C ALA A 77 5.92 -18.17 3.10
N SER A 78 5.29 -18.30 1.94
CA SER A 78 5.94 -18.19 0.64
C SER A 78 5.74 -16.80 0.06
N CYS A 79 6.56 -16.40 -0.94
CA CYS A 79 6.30 -15.19 -1.72
C CYS A 79 4.87 -15.21 -2.28
N CYS A 80 4.20 -14.05 -2.29
CA CYS A 80 2.84 -13.92 -2.87
C CYS A 80 2.81 -14.04 -4.40
N GLY A 81 3.99 -14.03 -5.05
CA GLY A 81 4.10 -14.09 -6.51
C GLY A 81 3.99 -12.76 -7.23
N SER A 82 3.80 -11.64 -6.53
CA SER A 82 3.70 -10.28 -7.10
C SER A 82 2.68 -10.12 -8.24
N GLY A 83 1.69 -11.03 -8.34
CA GLY A 83 0.73 -11.08 -9.43
C GLY A 83 1.26 -11.71 -10.72
N THR A 84 2.48 -12.28 -10.71
CA THR A 84 3.05 -12.99 -11.89
C THR A 84 2.65 -14.46 -11.94
N PHE A 85 2.38 -15.10 -10.81
CA PHE A 85 1.97 -16.51 -10.78
C PHE A 85 0.71 -16.79 -11.58
N LYS A 86 -0.26 -15.86 -11.59
CA LYS A 86 -1.50 -15.99 -12.37
C LYS A 86 -1.27 -16.02 -13.88
N GLU A 87 -0.19 -15.43 -14.38
CA GLU A 87 0.15 -15.41 -15.81
C GLU A 87 0.57 -16.81 -16.28
N ASP A 88 1.17 -17.60 -15.38
CA ASP A 88 1.52 -18.99 -15.62
C ASP A 88 0.38 -19.93 -15.22
N SER A 89 -0.11 -19.83 -13.99
CA SER A 89 -1.17 -20.68 -13.46
C SER A 89 -1.95 -20.00 -12.34
N ARG A 90 -3.25 -19.81 -12.54
CA ARG A 90 -4.16 -19.34 -11.49
C ARG A 90 -4.17 -20.29 -10.29
N LEU A 91 -4.18 -21.60 -10.55
CA LEU A 91 -4.15 -22.62 -9.50
C LEU A 91 -2.89 -22.48 -8.64
N LEU A 92 -1.74 -22.16 -9.23
CA LEU A 92 -0.51 -21.90 -8.49
C LEU A 92 -0.65 -20.66 -7.60
N GLU A 93 -1.10 -19.53 -8.14
CA GLU A 93 -1.32 -18.30 -7.36
C GLU A 93 -2.26 -18.55 -6.19
N ASP A 94 -3.40 -19.18 -6.46
CA ASP A 94 -4.43 -19.44 -5.46
C ASP A 94 -3.93 -20.42 -4.39
N THR A 95 -3.25 -21.50 -4.76
CA THR A 95 -2.74 -22.49 -3.79
C THR A 95 -1.65 -21.89 -2.89
N VAL A 96 -0.69 -21.14 -3.46
CA VAL A 96 0.38 -20.52 -2.67
C VAL A 96 -0.17 -19.49 -1.69
N ASN A 97 -1.12 -18.66 -2.12
CA ASN A 97 -1.67 -17.62 -1.25
C ASN A 97 -2.73 -18.18 -0.29
N ALA A 98 -3.51 -19.19 -0.66
CA ALA A 98 -4.35 -19.94 0.29
C ALA A 98 -3.51 -20.51 1.44
N ARG A 99 -2.32 -21.06 1.13
CA ARG A 99 -1.37 -21.53 2.16
C ARG A 99 -0.91 -20.40 3.08
N ASN A 100 -0.55 -19.23 2.51
CA ASN A 100 -0.13 -18.08 3.31
C ASN A 100 -1.26 -17.60 4.26
N ILE A 101 -2.50 -17.59 3.78
CA ILE A 101 -3.68 -17.25 4.58
C ILE A 101 -3.93 -18.31 5.66
N ALA A 102 -3.90 -19.59 5.32
CA ALA A 102 -4.11 -20.69 6.26
C ALA A 102 -3.09 -20.70 7.43
N LEU A 103 -1.86 -20.20 7.20
CA LEU A 103 -0.89 -20.00 8.28
C LEU A 103 -1.32 -18.92 9.29
N ALA A 104 -2.01 -17.87 8.85
CA ALA A 104 -2.58 -16.86 9.74
C ALA A 104 -3.83 -17.39 10.46
N GLU A 105 -4.66 -18.16 9.76
CA GLU A 105 -5.85 -18.82 10.33
C GLU A 105 -5.48 -19.76 11.48
N GLN A 106 -4.36 -20.49 11.37
CA GLN A 106 -3.86 -21.35 12.46
C GLN A 106 -3.53 -20.57 13.74
N LEU A 107 -3.18 -19.29 13.60
CA LEU A 107 -2.91 -18.41 14.74
C LEU A 107 -4.17 -17.69 15.24
N ASN A 108 -5.30 -17.82 14.54
CA ASN A 108 -6.53 -17.05 14.77
C ASN A 108 -6.28 -15.54 14.81
N LEU A 109 -5.42 -15.03 13.89
CA LEU A 109 -5.03 -13.63 13.80
C LEU A 109 -5.24 -13.09 12.39
N PRO A 110 -5.58 -11.79 12.24
CA PRO A 110 -5.55 -11.14 10.93
C PRO A 110 -4.15 -11.19 10.33
N LEU A 111 -4.06 -11.44 9.01
CA LEU A 111 -2.81 -11.38 8.27
C LEU A 111 -2.46 -9.92 7.98
N LEU A 112 -1.34 -9.45 8.50
CA LEU A 112 -0.83 -8.10 8.25
C LEU A 112 0.39 -8.14 7.33
N THR A 113 0.38 -7.28 6.32
CA THR A 113 1.57 -6.99 5.50
C THR A 113 1.80 -5.48 5.38
N HIS A 114 3.04 -5.08 5.11
CA HIS A 114 3.43 -3.71 4.82
C HIS A 114 3.74 -3.48 3.33
N CYS A 115 3.36 -4.42 2.49
CA CYS A 115 3.58 -4.37 1.05
C CYS A 115 2.24 -4.32 0.33
N SER A 116 1.97 -3.22 -0.38
CA SER A 116 0.73 -3.04 -1.14
C SER A 116 0.50 -4.15 -2.18
N THR A 117 1.58 -4.60 -2.83
CA THR A 117 1.49 -5.71 -3.79
C THR A 117 1.11 -7.02 -3.11
N CYS A 118 1.72 -7.34 -1.97
CA CYS A 118 1.37 -8.56 -1.22
C CYS A 118 -0.07 -8.50 -0.72
N GLN A 119 -0.49 -7.35 -0.17
CA GLN A 119 -1.86 -7.17 0.29
C GLN A 119 -2.86 -7.34 -0.88
N GLY A 120 -2.58 -6.71 -2.01
CA GLY A 120 -3.46 -6.81 -3.17
C GLY A 120 -3.56 -8.24 -3.73
N VAL A 121 -2.42 -8.94 -3.88
CA VAL A 121 -2.43 -10.32 -4.42
C VAL A 121 -3.09 -11.30 -3.45
N ILE A 122 -2.70 -11.27 -2.16
CA ILE A 122 -3.25 -12.18 -1.15
C ILE A 122 -4.73 -11.87 -0.91
N GLY A 123 -5.11 -10.58 -0.85
CA GLY A 123 -6.50 -10.16 -0.68
C GLY A 123 -7.40 -10.57 -1.83
N HIS A 124 -6.95 -10.45 -3.08
CA HIS A 124 -7.70 -10.94 -4.25
C HIS A 124 -7.92 -12.46 -4.23
N VAL A 125 -6.89 -13.20 -3.80
CA VAL A 125 -7.03 -14.65 -3.65
C VAL A 125 -8.03 -14.96 -2.54
N ASP A 126 -7.95 -14.29 -1.41
CA ASP A 126 -8.87 -14.48 -0.28
C ASP A 126 -10.34 -14.21 -0.69
N GLU A 127 -10.62 -13.08 -1.36
CA GLU A 127 -11.96 -12.77 -1.86
C GLU A 127 -12.46 -13.85 -2.82
N ARG A 128 -11.63 -14.24 -3.79
CA ARG A 128 -12.00 -15.23 -4.79
C ARG A 128 -12.29 -16.58 -4.15
N LEU A 129 -11.47 -17.02 -3.19
CA LEU A 129 -11.67 -18.31 -2.52
C LEU A 129 -12.89 -18.29 -1.59
N LYS A 130 -13.20 -17.15 -0.97
CA LYS A 130 -14.45 -16.95 -0.22
C LYS A 130 -15.67 -17.06 -1.14
N ASP A 131 -15.63 -16.44 -2.31
CA ASP A 131 -16.69 -16.59 -3.33
C ASP A 131 -16.82 -18.06 -3.76
N PHE A 132 -15.71 -18.79 -3.92
CA PHE A 132 -15.71 -20.20 -4.34
C PHE A 132 -16.21 -21.19 -3.29
N GLN A 133 -16.32 -20.80 -2.02
CA GLN A 133 -16.99 -21.64 -1.01
C GLN A 133 -18.42 -21.98 -1.43
N THR A 134 -19.08 -21.10 -2.17
CA THR A 134 -20.44 -21.31 -2.66
C THR A 134 -20.53 -21.51 -4.17
N SER A 135 -19.72 -20.82 -4.96
CA SER A 135 -19.84 -20.82 -6.42
C SER A 135 -19.04 -21.93 -7.11
N ASP A 136 -17.90 -22.36 -6.54
CA ASP A 136 -17.06 -23.44 -7.05
C ASP A 136 -16.38 -24.23 -5.92
N PRO A 137 -17.13 -24.99 -5.11
CA PRO A 137 -16.55 -25.80 -4.03
C PRO A 137 -15.57 -26.87 -4.52
N ALA A 138 -15.71 -27.34 -5.76
CA ALA A 138 -14.81 -28.34 -6.34
C ALA A 138 -13.39 -27.79 -6.52
N TYR A 139 -13.25 -26.57 -7.02
CA TYR A 139 -11.97 -25.89 -7.15
C TYR A 139 -11.32 -25.61 -5.79
N LEU A 140 -12.11 -25.16 -4.81
CA LEU A 140 -11.61 -24.95 -3.45
C LEU A 140 -11.13 -26.26 -2.81
N ASN A 141 -11.86 -27.37 -3.01
CA ASN A 141 -11.44 -28.70 -2.56
C ASN A 141 -10.14 -29.15 -3.23
N GLN A 142 -9.93 -28.84 -4.51
CA GLN A 142 -8.66 -29.09 -5.20
C GLN A 142 -7.50 -28.37 -4.53
N ILE A 143 -7.66 -27.07 -4.22
CA ILE A 143 -6.65 -26.26 -3.50
C ILE A 143 -6.36 -26.89 -2.14
N ASN A 144 -7.41 -27.17 -1.35
CA ASN A 144 -7.26 -27.74 -0.02
C ASN A 144 -6.60 -29.12 -0.06
N GLY A 145 -6.88 -29.93 -1.08
CA GLY A 145 -6.19 -31.19 -1.32
C GLY A 145 -4.69 -31.03 -1.62
N LEU A 146 -4.30 -29.95 -2.33
CA LEU A 146 -2.89 -29.61 -2.55
C LEU A 146 -2.20 -29.15 -1.26
N LEU A 147 -2.88 -28.35 -0.43
CA LEU A 147 -2.37 -27.93 0.88
C LEU A 147 -2.13 -29.12 1.81
N GLN A 148 -3.07 -30.07 1.87
CA GLN A 148 -2.96 -31.28 2.69
C GLN A 148 -1.77 -32.15 2.27
N LYS A 149 -1.51 -32.30 0.96
CA LYS A 149 -0.34 -33.03 0.45
C LYS A 149 0.99 -32.41 0.91
N GLN A 150 0.99 -31.15 1.28
CA GLN A 150 2.14 -30.42 1.82
C GLN A 150 2.13 -30.32 3.35
N ASN A 151 1.29 -31.08 4.02
CA ASN A 151 1.08 -31.03 5.48
C ASN A 151 0.69 -29.63 5.97
N CYS A 152 -0.07 -28.88 5.18
CA CYS A 152 -0.64 -27.61 5.52
C CYS A 152 -2.12 -27.76 5.87
N SER A 153 -2.61 -26.92 6.80
CA SER A 153 -4.04 -26.86 7.07
C SER A 153 -4.82 -26.36 5.85
N PRO A 154 -6.06 -26.81 5.66
CA PRO A 154 -6.91 -26.28 4.62
C PRO A 154 -7.20 -24.79 4.87
N TYR A 155 -7.37 -24.04 3.79
CA TYR A 155 -7.90 -22.68 3.82
C TYR A 155 -9.37 -22.69 4.25
N GLN A 156 -9.75 -21.79 5.14
CA GLN A 156 -11.10 -21.67 5.71
C GLN A 156 -11.79 -20.35 5.37
N GLY A 157 -11.05 -19.31 5.01
CA GLY A 157 -11.58 -17.96 4.75
C GLY A 157 -12.01 -17.21 6.01
N THR A 158 -11.44 -17.54 7.15
CA THR A 158 -11.83 -17.00 8.47
C THR A 158 -11.01 -15.79 8.90
N THR A 159 -9.89 -15.52 8.23
CA THR A 159 -9.03 -14.39 8.57
C THR A 159 -9.23 -13.20 7.63
N GLU A 160 -8.78 -12.03 8.05
CA GLU A 160 -8.73 -10.81 7.25
C GLU A 160 -7.31 -10.59 6.73
N VAL A 161 -7.17 -10.11 5.49
CA VAL A 161 -5.88 -9.68 4.92
C VAL A 161 -5.81 -8.16 4.95
N LYS A 162 -4.89 -7.61 5.73
CA LYS A 162 -4.81 -6.17 6.01
C LYS A 162 -3.43 -5.58 5.72
N HIS A 163 -3.41 -4.36 5.20
CA HIS A 163 -2.19 -3.58 5.03
C HIS A 163 -1.86 -2.77 6.29
N LEU A 164 -0.57 -2.55 6.58
CA LEU A 164 -0.11 -1.75 7.73
C LEU A 164 -0.74 -0.34 7.77
N LEU A 165 -0.92 0.31 6.61
CA LEU A 165 -1.58 1.62 6.54
C LEU A 165 -2.97 1.57 7.18
N TRP A 166 -3.77 0.56 6.84
CA TRP A 166 -5.13 0.45 7.37
C TRP A 166 -5.17 -0.01 8.81
N ALA A 167 -4.21 -0.86 9.23
CA ALA A 167 -4.06 -1.17 10.64
C ALA A 167 -3.77 0.09 11.48
N LEU A 168 -2.97 1.03 10.96
CA LEU A 168 -2.70 2.31 11.62
C LEU A 168 -3.94 3.22 11.64
N VAL A 169 -4.69 3.28 10.54
CA VAL A 169 -5.84 4.19 10.40
C VAL A 169 -7.07 3.66 11.12
N THR A 170 -7.39 2.36 10.98
CA THR A 170 -8.65 1.78 11.46
C THR A 170 -8.54 1.07 12.81
N ASP A 171 -7.49 0.28 13.02
CA ASP A 171 -7.38 -0.57 14.20
C ASP A 171 -6.67 0.15 15.35
N TYR A 172 -5.56 0.82 15.06
CA TYR A 172 -4.86 1.64 16.04
C TYR A 172 -5.58 2.98 16.26
N GLY A 173 -6.00 3.60 15.17
CA GLY A 173 -6.69 4.89 15.17
C GLY A 173 -5.73 6.08 15.12
N LEU A 174 -6.10 7.08 14.32
CA LEU A 174 -5.28 8.28 14.11
C LEU A 174 -5.16 9.13 15.38
N ASP A 175 -6.20 9.20 16.20
CA ASP A 175 -6.20 9.94 17.47
C ASP A 175 -5.22 9.30 18.47
N GLU A 176 -5.15 7.98 18.54
CA GLU A 176 -4.20 7.27 19.39
C GLU A 176 -2.77 7.42 18.83
N LEU A 177 -2.61 7.38 17.52
CA LEU A 177 -1.33 7.65 16.88
C LEU A 177 -0.84 9.07 17.19
N GLN A 178 -1.73 10.08 17.14
CA GLN A 178 -1.40 11.46 17.44
C GLN A 178 -0.89 11.65 18.88
N LYS A 179 -1.46 10.92 19.85
CA LYS A 179 -1.01 10.94 21.25
C LYS A 179 0.41 10.38 21.43
N ARG A 180 0.86 9.53 20.50
CA ARG A 180 2.20 8.91 20.51
C ARG A 180 3.25 9.75 19.79
N VAL A 181 2.85 10.78 19.05
CA VAL A 181 3.78 11.68 18.35
C VAL A 181 4.56 12.50 19.38
N THR A 182 5.86 12.27 19.46
CA THR A 182 6.80 13.00 20.32
C THR A 182 7.51 14.12 19.57
N ARG A 183 7.60 14.01 18.24
CA ARG A 183 8.21 14.99 17.33
C ARG A 183 7.29 15.23 16.13
N LYS A 184 6.63 16.37 16.10
CA LYS A 184 5.86 16.76 14.91
C LYS A 184 6.80 16.99 13.73
N LEU A 185 6.45 16.48 12.56
CA LEU A 185 7.21 16.65 11.32
C LEU A 185 6.85 17.97 10.62
N SER A 186 6.73 19.05 11.42
CA SER A 186 6.29 20.36 10.93
C SER A 186 7.23 20.92 9.87
N GLY A 187 6.68 21.46 8.79
CA GLY A 187 7.42 21.99 7.65
C GLY A 187 7.85 20.97 6.62
N LEU A 188 7.74 19.65 6.90
CA LEU A 188 8.01 18.61 5.92
C LEU A 188 6.80 18.42 5.00
N LYS A 189 7.00 18.56 3.69
CA LYS A 189 6.01 18.38 2.65
C LYS A 189 6.14 16.97 2.05
N CYS A 190 5.15 16.12 2.29
CA CYS A 190 5.16 14.71 1.88
C CYS A 190 4.18 14.46 0.73
N ALA A 191 4.66 13.91 -0.38
CA ALA A 191 3.83 13.39 -1.46
C ALA A 191 3.51 11.92 -1.21
N ALA A 192 2.23 11.55 -1.18
CA ALA A 192 1.83 10.16 -1.06
C ALA A 192 1.98 9.43 -2.40
N PHE A 193 2.51 8.21 -2.39
CA PHE A 193 2.47 7.32 -3.55
C PHE A 193 1.83 5.99 -3.15
N TYR A 194 0.53 5.87 -3.36
CA TYR A 194 -0.24 4.65 -3.04
C TYR A 194 0.13 3.47 -3.93
N GLY A 195 0.50 3.77 -5.18
CA GLY A 195 0.65 2.75 -6.20
C GLY A 195 -0.70 2.15 -6.61
N CYS A 196 -0.67 1.00 -7.27
CA CYS A 196 -1.87 0.42 -7.87
C CYS A 196 -2.53 -0.68 -7.02
N TYR A 197 -1.73 -1.59 -6.43
CA TYR A 197 -2.29 -2.77 -5.75
C TYR A 197 -3.05 -2.45 -4.46
N LEU A 198 -2.67 -1.40 -3.74
CA LEU A 198 -3.33 -1.02 -2.50
C LEU A 198 -4.79 -0.59 -2.72
N LEU A 199 -5.07 0.04 -3.85
CA LEU A 199 -6.36 0.68 -4.13
C LEU A 199 -7.27 -0.13 -5.06
N ARG A 200 -6.72 -1.05 -5.87
CA ARG A 200 -7.48 -1.73 -6.94
C ARG A 200 -7.93 -3.12 -6.58
N ALA A 201 -7.51 -3.61 -5.46
CA ALA A 201 -7.49 -5.03 -5.25
C ALA A 201 -8.81 -5.64 -4.83
N GLN A 202 -9.71 -4.93 -4.21
CA GLN A 202 -10.81 -5.59 -3.52
C GLN A 202 -12.15 -4.95 -3.88
N LYS A 203 -13.18 -5.80 -4.04
CA LYS A 203 -14.57 -5.36 -4.21
C LYS A 203 -15.02 -4.51 -3.02
N THR A 204 -14.39 -4.75 -1.89
CA THR A 204 -14.64 -4.08 -0.62
C THR A 204 -13.33 -3.63 0.00
N ILE A 205 -12.81 -2.46 -0.41
CA ILE A 205 -11.85 -1.75 0.44
C ILE A 205 -12.67 -0.79 1.31
N PRO A 206 -13.05 -1.18 2.53
CA PRO A 206 -13.91 -0.36 3.37
C PRO A 206 -13.14 0.82 4.00
N TYR A 207 -11.85 0.96 3.69
CA TYR A 207 -10.92 1.82 4.42
C TYR A 207 -10.67 3.15 3.72
N ASP A 208 -10.84 3.23 2.39
CA ASP A 208 -10.51 4.42 1.62
C ASP A 208 -11.26 4.46 0.28
N ASP A 209 -11.33 5.63 -0.37
CA ASP A 209 -11.83 5.74 -1.73
C ASP A 209 -10.72 5.34 -2.71
N PRO A 210 -10.91 4.34 -3.60
CA PRO A 210 -9.89 3.89 -4.52
C PRO A 210 -9.51 4.94 -5.58
N TYR A 211 -10.33 5.96 -5.81
CA TYR A 211 -10.10 7.02 -6.79
C TYR A 211 -9.55 8.30 -6.14
N GLN A 212 -9.96 8.58 -4.91
CA GLN A 212 -9.55 9.75 -4.14
C GLN A 212 -9.16 9.35 -2.71
N PRO A 213 -8.13 8.52 -2.55
CA PRO A 213 -7.71 8.06 -1.23
C PRO A 213 -7.13 9.21 -0.40
N GLU A 214 -7.37 9.17 0.91
CA GLU A 214 -6.88 10.15 1.88
C GLU A 214 -6.18 9.50 3.09
N SER A 215 -6.11 8.18 3.16
CA SER A 215 -5.56 7.47 4.32
C SER A 215 -4.10 7.86 4.61
N MET A 216 -3.24 7.95 3.59
CA MET A 216 -1.84 8.36 3.78
C MET A 216 -1.73 9.84 4.16
N GLU A 217 -2.48 10.70 3.50
CA GLU A 217 -2.53 12.13 3.77
C GLU A 217 -3.03 12.40 5.21
N ASN A 218 -4.00 11.63 5.68
CA ASN A 218 -4.48 11.69 7.06
C ASN A 218 -3.39 11.26 8.06
N VAL A 219 -2.63 10.21 7.76
CA VAL A 219 -1.44 9.84 8.55
C VAL A 219 -0.42 10.96 8.55
N PHE A 220 -0.12 11.60 7.40
CA PHE A 220 0.83 12.71 7.32
C PHE A 220 0.39 13.89 8.20
N ARG A 221 -0.88 14.29 8.12
CA ARG A 221 -1.44 15.36 8.99
C ARG A 221 -1.33 14.97 10.47
N THR A 222 -1.63 13.73 10.81
CA THR A 222 -1.57 13.21 12.19
C THR A 222 -0.16 13.33 12.77
N VAL A 223 0.87 13.04 11.97
CA VAL A 223 2.27 13.15 12.40
C VAL A 223 2.84 14.57 12.23
N GLY A 224 2.04 15.52 11.78
CA GLY A 224 2.41 16.94 11.65
C GLY A 224 3.11 17.31 10.35
N ALA A 225 3.19 16.40 9.37
CA ALA A 225 3.67 16.71 8.02
C ALA A 225 2.55 17.31 7.15
N THR A 226 2.93 18.01 6.09
CA THR A 226 2.00 18.62 5.13
C THR A 226 1.86 17.70 3.91
N PRO A 227 0.67 17.16 3.60
CA PRO A 227 0.47 16.39 2.39
C PRO A 227 0.56 17.26 1.13
N VAL A 228 1.17 16.70 0.08
CA VAL A 228 1.26 17.29 -1.25
C VAL A 228 0.51 16.41 -2.23
N TYR A 229 -0.40 17.02 -2.97
CA TYR A 229 -1.22 16.32 -3.97
C TYR A 229 -0.64 16.48 -5.37
N TYR A 230 -0.62 15.38 -6.12
CA TYR A 230 -0.20 15.35 -7.51
C TYR A 230 -0.93 14.21 -8.25
N PRO A 231 -1.09 14.27 -9.60
CA PRO A 231 -1.96 13.34 -10.34
C PRO A 231 -1.51 11.87 -10.27
N GLY A 232 -0.20 11.62 -10.29
CA GLY A 232 0.38 10.27 -10.35
C GLY A 232 0.28 9.44 -9.08
N ARG A 233 -0.16 10.00 -7.95
CA ARG A 233 -0.11 9.36 -6.62
C ARG A 233 -0.83 8.02 -6.50
N THR A 234 -1.81 7.76 -7.37
CA THR A 234 -2.62 6.52 -7.39
C THR A 234 -2.32 5.62 -8.59
N GLN A 235 -1.33 5.97 -9.39
CA GLN A 235 -0.98 5.25 -10.60
C GLN A 235 0.08 4.16 -10.34
N CYS A 236 0.38 3.37 -11.38
CA CYS A 236 1.41 2.33 -11.29
C CYS A 236 2.81 2.95 -11.33
N CYS A 237 3.70 2.48 -10.45
CA CYS A 237 5.11 2.90 -10.45
C CYS A 237 5.92 2.40 -11.66
N GLY A 238 5.38 1.49 -12.45
CA GLY A 238 6.08 0.85 -13.58
C GLY A 238 6.87 -0.41 -13.21
N TRP A 239 6.98 -0.80 -11.95
CA TRP A 239 7.77 -1.97 -11.54
C TRP A 239 7.48 -3.25 -12.36
N PRO A 240 6.23 -3.64 -12.65
CA PRO A 240 5.97 -4.85 -13.43
C PRO A 240 6.59 -4.83 -14.84
N LEU A 241 6.87 -3.66 -15.39
CA LEU A 241 7.49 -3.49 -16.71
C LEU A 241 9.01 -3.57 -16.67
N SER A 242 9.63 -3.52 -15.48
CA SER A 242 11.09 -3.35 -15.31
C SER A 242 11.93 -4.45 -15.95
N SER A 243 11.39 -5.64 -16.17
CA SER A 243 12.10 -6.78 -16.74
C SER A 243 11.98 -6.93 -18.25
N TYR A 244 10.98 -6.31 -18.89
CA TYR A 244 10.71 -6.48 -20.33
C TYR A 244 10.41 -5.20 -21.11
N ALA A 245 10.13 -4.10 -20.41
CA ALA A 245 9.85 -2.78 -20.99
C ALA A 245 10.47 -1.69 -20.09
N THR A 246 11.81 -1.74 -19.93
CA THR A 246 12.54 -0.91 -18.98
C THR A 246 12.36 0.59 -19.22
N ASP A 247 12.37 1.03 -20.49
CA ASP A 247 12.21 2.46 -20.83
C ASP A 247 10.83 2.97 -20.41
N GLN A 248 9.77 2.17 -20.60
CA GLN A 248 8.42 2.50 -20.14
C GLN A 248 8.35 2.55 -18.60
N ALA A 249 9.03 1.63 -17.92
CA ALA A 249 9.12 1.65 -16.47
C ALA A 249 9.84 2.91 -15.95
N PHE A 250 10.90 3.33 -16.62
CA PHE A 250 11.63 4.56 -16.30
C PHE A 250 10.80 5.81 -16.60
N GLN A 251 10.11 5.86 -17.75
CA GLN A 251 9.21 6.98 -18.06
C GLN A 251 8.12 7.14 -16.99
N MET A 252 7.50 6.03 -16.56
CA MET A 252 6.46 6.06 -15.51
C MET A 252 7.03 6.55 -14.19
N ALA A 253 8.16 6.01 -13.74
CA ALA A 253 8.81 6.43 -12.50
C ALA A 253 9.23 7.91 -12.55
N GLY A 254 9.86 8.34 -13.66
CA GLY A 254 10.28 9.72 -13.87
C GLY A 254 9.13 10.69 -13.81
N ASN A 255 8.02 10.42 -14.51
CA ASN A 255 6.83 11.27 -14.47
C ASN A 255 6.31 11.48 -13.04
N HIS A 256 6.24 10.43 -12.21
CA HIS A 256 5.76 10.53 -10.83
C HIS A 256 6.71 11.37 -9.96
N LEU A 257 8.02 11.21 -10.14
CA LEU A 257 9.01 12.01 -9.42
C LEU A 257 8.93 13.48 -9.84
N ASP A 258 8.86 13.77 -11.14
CA ASP A 258 8.71 15.14 -11.66
C ASP A 258 7.44 15.82 -11.16
N GLU A 259 6.30 15.12 -11.21
CA GLU A 259 5.03 15.64 -10.72
C GLU A 259 5.10 15.97 -9.22
N ALA A 260 5.69 15.09 -8.40
CA ALA A 260 5.85 15.33 -6.96
C ALA A 260 6.81 16.50 -6.69
N ILE A 261 7.93 16.60 -7.42
CA ILE A 261 8.88 17.73 -7.33
C ILE A 261 8.19 19.04 -7.73
N ALA A 262 7.48 19.05 -8.86
CA ALA A 262 6.75 20.23 -9.35
C ALA A 262 5.67 20.70 -8.38
N ALA A 263 5.05 19.78 -7.65
CA ALA A 263 4.10 20.07 -6.58
C ALA A 263 4.76 20.56 -5.29
N GLY A 264 6.11 20.60 -5.23
CA GLY A 264 6.89 21.12 -4.12
C GLY A 264 7.04 20.15 -2.95
N ALA A 265 7.05 18.83 -3.20
CA ALA A 265 7.32 17.83 -2.18
C ALA A 265 8.79 17.84 -1.76
N ASP A 266 9.04 17.62 -0.47
CA ASP A 266 10.37 17.41 0.10
C ASP A 266 10.78 15.94 0.04
N CYS A 267 9.79 15.06 0.07
CA CYS A 267 9.96 13.62 -0.12
C CYS A 267 8.67 12.98 -0.63
N LEU A 268 8.84 11.81 -1.23
CA LEU A 268 7.75 10.90 -1.56
C LEU A 268 7.66 9.82 -0.49
N VAL A 269 6.46 9.37 -0.16
CA VAL A 269 6.24 8.29 0.82
C VAL A 269 5.41 7.20 0.17
N THR A 270 5.89 5.95 0.25
CA THR A 270 5.17 4.81 -0.31
C THR A 270 4.97 3.67 0.69
N PRO A 271 3.83 2.97 0.65
CA PRO A 271 3.54 1.79 1.45
C PRO A 271 3.91 0.48 0.75
N CYS A 272 4.71 0.53 -0.32
CA CYS A 272 5.05 -0.64 -1.14
C CYS A 272 6.54 -0.71 -1.45
N PRO A 273 7.24 -1.80 -1.09
CA PRO A 273 8.67 -1.94 -1.37
C PRO A 273 8.98 -2.03 -2.87
N LEU A 274 8.09 -2.58 -3.71
CA LEU A 274 8.33 -2.60 -5.16
C LEU A 274 8.24 -1.19 -5.78
N CYS A 275 7.32 -0.35 -5.27
CA CYS A 275 7.27 1.06 -5.67
C CYS A 275 8.52 1.80 -5.20
N HIS A 276 8.99 1.53 -3.96
CA HIS A 276 10.21 2.10 -3.44
C HIS A 276 11.43 1.72 -4.31
N LEU A 277 11.60 0.45 -4.66
CA LEU A 277 12.69 0.01 -5.54
C LEU A 277 12.70 0.77 -6.88
N ASN A 278 11.53 1.01 -7.47
CA ASN A 278 11.48 1.70 -8.77
C ASN A 278 11.66 3.22 -8.65
N LEU A 279 11.24 3.83 -7.54
CA LEU A 279 11.27 5.28 -7.35
C LEU A 279 12.51 5.78 -6.60
N ASP A 280 13.11 4.96 -5.73
CA ASP A 280 14.35 5.28 -5.00
C ASP A 280 15.56 4.60 -5.63
N SER A 281 15.58 3.26 -5.60
CA SER A 281 16.79 2.51 -5.94
C SER A 281 17.21 2.66 -7.40
N ARG A 282 16.24 2.82 -8.30
CA ARG A 282 16.49 3.05 -9.73
C ARG A 282 16.45 4.53 -10.13
N GLN A 283 16.26 5.46 -9.20
CA GLN A 283 16.16 6.88 -9.49
C GLN A 283 17.38 7.45 -10.25
N PRO A 284 18.65 7.01 -9.99
CA PRO A 284 19.77 7.46 -10.78
C PRO A 284 19.68 7.06 -12.27
N GLU A 285 19.22 5.84 -12.58
CA GLU A 285 19.00 5.37 -13.95
C GLU A 285 17.82 6.08 -14.60
N VAL A 286 16.74 6.29 -13.85
CA VAL A 286 15.58 7.07 -14.26
C VAL A 286 15.99 8.50 -14.61
N ALA A 287 16.78 9.19 -13.77
CA ALA A 287 17.28 10.52 -14.03
C ALA A 287 18.11 10.60 -15.32
N LYS A 288 18.95 9.60 -15.57
CA LYS A 288 19.71 9.48 -16.81
C LYS A 288 18.81 9.32 -18.02
N PHE A 289 17.77 8.48 -17.91
CA PHE A 289 16.79 8.26 -18.98
C PHE A 289 15.97 9.52 -19.28
N MET A 290 15.51 10.22 -18.24
CA MET A 290 14.75 11.47 -18.34
C MET A 290 15.60 12.66 -18.84
N GLY A 291 16.92 12.56 -18.80
CA GLY A 291 17.85 13.60 -19.24
C GLY A 291 18.00 14.78 -18.27
N HIS A 292 17.53 14.67 -17.04
CA HIS A 292 17.67 15.68 -16.00
C HIS A 292 17.82 15.06 -14.61
N LYS A 293 18.21 15.90 -13.64
CA LYS A 293 18.46 15.47 -12.27
C LYS A 293 17.14 15.14 -11.55
N LEU A 294 17.10 13.98 -10.93
CA LEU A 294 16.08 13.56 -9.98
C LEU A 294 16.80 13.22 -8.68
N ASP A 295 16.41 13.83 -7.55
CA ASP A 295 16.99 13.60 -6.23
C ASP A 295 15.95 13.74 -5.12
N LEU A 296 14.72 13.34 -5.39
CA LEU A 296 13.63 13.34 -4.43
C LEU A 296 13.75 12.12 -3.51
N PRO A 297 13.99 12.29 -2.19
CA PRO A 297 14.00 11.18 -1.25
C PRO A 297 12.67 10.42 -1.25
N VAL A 298 12.72 9.08 -1.24
CA VAL A 298 11.53 8.23 -1.18
C VAL A 298 11.56 7.42 0.10
N LEU A 299 10.64 7.70 1.02
CA LEU A 299 10.55 7.02 2.31
C LEU A 299 9.52 5.89 2.28
N HIS A 300 9.75 4.86 3.08
CA HIS A 300 8.68 3.94 3.45
C HIS A 300 7.73 4.57 4.49
N LEU A 301 6.44 4.28 4.40
CA LEU A 301 5.44 4.77 5.35
C LEU A 301 5.82 4.53 6.82
N PRO A 302 6.28 3.33 7.25
CA PRO A 302 6.68 3.12 8.64
C PRO A 302 7.89 3.97 9.06
N GLN A 303 8.80 4.34 8.17
CA GLN A 303 9.91 5.24 8.48
C GLN A 303 9.41 6.64 8.85
N LEU A 304 8.50 7.21 8.03
CA LEU A 304 7.93 8.53 8.30
C LEU A 304 7.22 8.57 9.65
N VAL A 305 6.34 7.59 9.90
CA VAL A 305 5.58 7.54 11.16
C VAL A 305 6.52 7.34 12.36
N ALA A 306 7.50 6.46 12.24
CA ALA A 306 8.46 6.17 13.30
C ALA A 306 9.36 7.39 13.64
N LEU A 307 9.73 8.21 12.66
CA LEU A 307 10.42 9.49 12.90
C LEU A 307 9.59 10.41 13.80
N ALA A 308 8.28 10.49 13.57
CA ALA A 308 7.37 11.29 14.39
C ALA A 308 7.21 10.74 15.82
N LEU A 309 7.43 9.45 16.03
CA LEU A 309 7.48 8.84 17.36
C LEU A 309 8.83 9.05 18.06
N GLY A 310 9.78 9.76 17.43
CA GLY A 310 11.10 10.06 17.99
C GLY A 310 12.10 8.90 17.84
N ILE A 311 11.83 7.91 17.02
CA ILE A 311 12.77 6.81 16.77
C ILE A 311 13.95 7.34 15.94
N PRO A 312 15.21 7.06 16.36
CA PRO A 312 16.38 7.58 15.66
C PRO A 312 16.46 7.12 14.20
N PRO A 313 16.90 7.99 13.25
CA PRO A 313 17.00 7.66 11.82
C PRO A 313 17.77 6.39 11.51
N LYS A 314 18.88 6.14 12.22
CA LYS A 314 19.69 4.93 12.07
C LYS A 314 18.93 3.66 12.39
N ALA A 315 18.05 3.70 13.40
CA ALA A 315 17.19 2.55 13.76
C ALA A 315 16.10 2.27 12.72
N LEU A 316 15.91 3.16 11.76
CA LEU A 316 14.93 3.06 10.68
C LEU A 316 15.57 2.71 9.33
N GLY A 317 16.89 2.58 9.27
CA GLY A 317 17.62 2.27 8.05
C GLY A 317 17.56 3.38 6.99
N LEU A 318 17.41 4.66 7.40
CA LEU A 318 17.34 5.78 6.47
C LEU A 318 18.66 6.05 5.71
N ASP A 319 19.74 5.50 6.17
CA ASP A 319 21.07 5.53 5.53
C ASP A 319 21.23 4.48 4.41
N ARG A 320 20.22 3.62 4.20
CA ARG A 320 20.23 2.55 3.18
C ARG A 320 19.57 2.95 1.85
N HIS A 321 18.93 4.12 1.81
CA HIS A 321 18.32 4.64 0.59
C HIS A 321 19.36 5.01 -0.44
N VAL A 322 19.07 4.80 -1.72
CA VAL A 322 19.94 5.18 -2.82
C VAL A 322 19.93 6.70 -3.00
N VAL A 323 18.76 7.31 -2.94
CA VAL A 323 18.63 8.76 -2.87
C VAL A 323 18.72 9.19 -1.42
N SER A 324 19.70 10.07 -1.15
CA SER A 324 19.99 10.50 0.22
C SER A 324 18.76 11.12 0.91
N THR A 325 18.44 10.61 2.10
CA THR A 325 17.38 11.15 2.96
C THR A 325 17.83 12.35 3.81
N ARG A 326 19.08 12.81 3.62
CA ARG A 326 19.70 13.87 4.43
C ARG A 326 18.92 15.17 4.42
N SER A 327 18.40 15.61 3.27
CA SER A 327 17.58 16.81 3.14
C SER A 327 16.32 16.77 4.00
N VAL A 328 15.69 15.58 4.11
CA VAL A 328 14.54 15.37 5.00
C VAL A 328 14.95 15.47 6.46
N LEU A 329 16.09 14.85 6.84
CA LEU A 329 16.57 14.88 8.22
C LEU A 329 17.01 16.27 8.64
N GLU A 330 17.76 17.00 7.81
CA GLU A 330 18.17 18.38 8.06
C GLU A 330 16.96 19.31 8.27
N LYS A 331 15.90 19.13 7.44
CA LYS A 331 14.65 19.90 7.58
C LYS A 331 13.93 19.62 8.91
N LEU A 332 14.10 18.43 9.47
CA LEU A 332 13.54 18.03 10.75
C LEU A 332 14.48 18.29 11.95
N GLY A 333 15.67 18.85 11.72
CA GLY A 333 16.67 19.08 12.75
C GLY A 333 17.25 17.78 13.33
N LEU A 334 17.45 16.76 12.48
CA LEU A 334 17.96 15.42 12.82
C LEU A 334 19.32 15.16 12.20
#